data_81f96caeb56ccf0c76c7871bf5810984
#
_entry.id   81f96caeb56ccf0c76c7871bf5810984
#
_cell.length_a   1.000
_cell.length_b   1.000
_cell.length_c   1.000
_cell.angle_alpha   90.00
_cell.angle_beta   90.00
_cell.angle_gamma   90.00
#
_symmetry.space_group_name_H-M   'P 1'
#
loop_
_entity.id
_entity.type
_entity.pdbx_description
1 polymer ?
#
loop_
_entity_poly.entity_id
_entity_poly.type
_entity_poly.pdbx_seq_one_letter_code
_entity_poly.pdbx_strand_id
1 'polypeptide(L)'
;MVRVLASTLALVAMTVQAAPASAYLFWFGPNFKAAPVQGDEPGLGIAMPKATPAELRAHLLWNMRAGLNVAALQCQFSPILLTVPNYNDLLSKNADELNTAYKTLGGYFKRTQGKSWQKAFDDYTTKTYNGFSTMHAQLGFCETASAIGRDARKLGRGHLTQLAVDRMREFRNSLVPAGDMIHARRYIQVSVQTPSMDQACWTKKDQLKAVCAPRMQQASTELRKTGG
;
A
#
# COMPACT_ATOMS: atom_id res chain seq x y z
N MET A 1 35.18 -46.34 -26.54
CA MET A 1 33.95 -45.62 -26.77
C MET A 1 33.01 -45.60 -25.56
N VAL A 2 32.90 -46.63 -24.73
CA VAL A 2 31.99 -46.69 -23.56
C VAL A 2 32.35 -45.71 -22.45
N ARG A 3 33.63 -45.36 -22.21
CA ARG A 3 34.06 -44.44 -21.18
C ARG A 3 33.73 -42.93 -21.46
N VAL A 4 33.65 -42.55 -22.72
CA VAL A 4 33.30 -41.16 -23.10
C VAL A 4 31.80 -40.93 -22.97
N LEU A 5 30.99 -41.92 -23.26
CA LEU A 5 29.53 -41.84 -23.10
C LEU A 5 29.09 -41.73 -21.62
N ALA A 6 29.80 -42.36 -20.68
CA ALA A 6 29.50 -42.26 -19.26
C ALA A 6 29.80 -40.89 -18.69
N SER A 7 30.85 -40.20 -19.19
CA SER A 7 31.23 -38.86 -18.73
C SER A 7 30.26 -37.76 -19.23
N THR A 8 29.71 -37.92 -20.42
CA THR A 8 28.72 -36.97 -20.97
C THR A 8 27.35 -37.08 -20.30
N LEU A 9 26.93 -38.29 -19.90
CA LEU A 9 25.70 -38.47 -19.12
C LEU A 9 25.78 -37.85 -17.72
N ALA A 10 26.93 -37.91 -17.07
CA ALA A 10 27.12 -37.30 -15.73
C ALA A 10 27.09 -35.76 -15.77
N LEU A 11 27.57 -35.12 -16.84
CA LEU A 11 27.52 -33.67 -17.01
C LEU A 11 26.08 -33.15 -17.27
N VAL A 12 25.29 -33.89 -18.00
CA VAL A 12 23.89 -33.53 -18.31
C VAL A 12 23.00 -33.69 -17.08
N ALA A 13 23.29 -34.63 -16.18
CA ALA A 13 22.51 -34.82 -14.96
C ALA A 13 22.71 -33.67 -13.91
N MET A 14 23.83 -32.93 -13.95
CA MET A 14 24.09 -31.81 -13.03
C MET A 14 23.42 -30.50 -13.44
N THR A 15 22.91 -30.37 -14.65
CA THR A 15 22.27 -29.12 -15.12
C THR A 15 20.77 -29.05 -14.85
N VAL A 16 20.13 -30.12 -14.37
CA VAL A 16 18.67 -30.19 -14.20
C VAL A 16 18.21 -29.82 -12.77
N GLN A 17 19.11 -29.52 -11.83
CA GLN A 17 18.73 -29.22 -10.44
C GLN A 17 18.85 -27.76 -10.01
N ALA A 18 18.89 -26.82 -10.95
CA ALA A 18 18.62 -25.44 -10.60
C ALA A 18 17.09 -25.23 -10.51
N ALA A 19 16.48 -25.74 -9.45
CA ALA A 19 15.14 -25.28 -9.08
C ALA A 19 15.21 -23.76 -8.91
N PRO A 20 14.38 -22.96 -9.60
CA PRO A 20 14.34 -21.54 -9.33
C PRO A 20 14.02 -21.38 -7.83
N ALA A 21 14.96 -20.85 -7.07
CA ALA A 21 14.68 -20.40 -5.72
C ALA A 21 13.61 -19.33 -5.84
N SER A 22 12.33 -19.72 -5.70
CA SER A 22 11.24 -18.78 -5.69
C SER A 22 11.37 -17.97 -4.41
N ALA A 23 11.93 -16.77 -4.52
CA ALA A 23 11.93 -15.75 -3.46
C ALA A 23 10.49 -15.39 -3.00
N TYR A 24 9.50 -16.04 -3.56
CA TYR A 24 8.06 -15.91 -3.24
C TYR A 24 7.66 -16.55 -1.91
N LEU A 25 8.52 -17.34 -1.29
CA LEU A 25 8.18 -18.18 -0.14
C LEU A 25 7.95 -17.41 1.18
N PHE A 26 8.20 -16.11 1.22
CA PHE A 26 8.14 -15.33 2.47
C PHE A 26 7.27 -14.06 2.40
N TRP A 27 6.61 -13.77 1.28
CA TRP A 27 5.72 -12.63 1.16
C TRP A 27 4.27 -13.04 1.37
N PHE A 28 3.78 -12.86 2.59
CA PHE A 28 2.34 -12.79 2.82
C PHE A 28 1.93 -11.32 2.69
N GLY A 29 1.22 -10.98 1.64
CA GLY A 29 0.67 -9.64 1.47
C GLY A 29 -0.15 -9.26 2.71
N PRO A 30 -0.05 -8.03 3.21
CA PRO A 30 -0.84 -7.59 4.35
C PRO A 30 -2.33 -7.68 4.01
N ASN A 31 -3.15 -8.11 4.98
CA ASN A 31 -4.60 -8.14 4.82
C ASN A 31 -5.17 -6.76 5.15
N PHE A 32 -5.58 -6.02 4.13
CA PHE A 32 -6.18 -4.70 4.26
C PHE A 32 -7.70 -4.72 4.42
N LYS A 33 -8.36 -5.89 4.36
CA LYS A 33 -9.82 -6.02 4.43
C LYS A 33 -10.38 -5.34 5.69
N ALA A 34 -11.52 -4.70 5.52
CA ALA A 34 -12.20 -3.96 6.58
C ALA A 34 -13.72 -3.98 6.35
N ALA A 35 -14.47 -3.57 7.37
CA ALA A 35 -15.91 -3.42 7.27
C ALA A 35 -16.32 -2.30 6.30
N PRO A 36 -17.53 -2.38 5.71
CA PRO A 36 -18.13 -1.28 4.95
C PRO A 36 -18.18 0.03 5.73
N VAL A 37 -18.20 1.15 5.02
CA VAL A 37 -18.12 2.50 5.60
C VAL A 37 -19.29 3.37 5.17
N GLN A 38 -19.59 4.42 5.94
CA GLN A 38 -20.65 5.39 5.61
C GLN A 38 -20.12 6.62 4.86
N GLY A 39 -18.82 6.94 5.00
CA GLY A 39 -18.14 8.03 4.28
C GLY A 39 -17.76 9.24 5.13
N ASP A 40 -18.13 9.25 6.41
CA ASP A 40 -17.78 10.29 7.39
C ASP A 40 -16.71 9.85 8.41
N GLU A 41 -16.28 8.59 8.32
CA GLU A 41 -15.29 8.05 9.26
C GLU A 41 -13.90 8.62 9.01
N PRO A 42 -13.10 8.78 10.06
CA PRO A 42 -11.72 9.24 9.95
C PRO A 42 -10.86 8.39 9.01
N GLY A 43 -10.00 9.05 8.22
CA GLY A 43 -9.04 8.38 7.34
C GLY A 43 -9.60 7.89 6.00
N LEU A 44 -10.87 8.15 5.67
CA LEU A 44 -11.43 7.80 4.36
C LEU A 44 -11.11 8.83 3.27
N GLY A 45 -10.85 10.06 3.66
CA GLY A 45 -10.60 11.15 2.74
C GLY A 45 -10.75 12.49 3.46
N ILE A 46 -11.15 13.50 2.69
CA ILE A 46 -11.39 14.84 3.22
C ILE A 46 -12.73 14.86 3.94
N ALA A 47 -12.75 15.36 5.17
CA ALA A 47 -13.98 15.47 5.94
C ALA A 47 -15.03 16.35 5.23
N MET A 48 -16.27 15.89 5.23
CA MET A 48 -17.41 16.59 4.63
C MET A 48 -18.46 16.96 5.71
N PRO A 49 -18.23 18.03 6.49
CA PRO A 49 -19.14 18.39 7.56
C PRO A 49 -20.53 18.73 7.03
N LYS A 50 -21.57 18.27 7.74
CA LYS A 50 -22.98 18.46 7.38
C LYS A 50 -23.36 17.84 6.01
N ALA A 51 -22.62 16.86 5.53
CA ALA A 51 -22.99 16.13 4.32
C ALA A 51 -24.19 15.21 4.59
N THR A 52 -25.06 15.11 3.62
CA THR A 52 -26.15 14.11 3.63
C THR A 52 -25.63 12.71 3.31
N PRO A 53 -26.37 11.64 3.64
CA PRO A 53 -25.97 10.28 3.27
C PRO A 53 -25.75 10.09 1.76
N ALA A 54 -26.47 10.81 0.91
CA ALA A 54 -26.27 10.78 -0.55
C ALA A 54 -24.94 11.46 -0.96
N GLU A 55 -24.61 12.58 -0.33
CA GLU A 55 -23.35 13.28 -0.55
C GLU A 55 -22.15 12.47 -0.04
N LEU A 56 -22.28 11.77 1.09
CA LEU A 56 -21.26 10.85 1.61
C LEU A 56 -21.02 9.66 0.67
N ARG A 57 -22.07 9.07 0.13
CA ARG A 57 -21.94 7.99 -0.88
C ARG A 57 -21.27 8.51 -2.15
N ALA A 58 -21.63 9.71 -2.62
CA ALA A 58 -20.97 10.35 -3.77
C ALA A 58 -19.48 10.62 -3.47
N HIS A 59 -19.15 11.01 -2.25
CA HIS A 59 -17.78 11.18 -1.77
C HIS A 59 -16.99 9.86 -1.85
N LEU A 60 -17.53 8.76 -1.34
CA LEU A 60 -16.88 7.45 -1.41
C LEU A 60 -16.62 7.02 -2.85
N LEU A 61 -17.64 7.15 -3.71
CA LEU A 61 -17.51 6.80 -5.13
C LEU A 61 -16.45 7.66 -5.83
N TRP A 62 -16.43 8.97 -5.57
CA TRP A 62 -15.45 9.88 -6.17
C TRP A 62 -14.02 9.57 -5.69
N ASN A 63 -13.86 9.24 -4.41
CA ASN A 63 -12.57 8.79 -3.86
C ASN A 63 -12.11 7.48 -4.49
N MET A 64 -13.00 6.50 -4.67
CA MET A 64 -12.66 5.25 -5.34
C MET A 64 -12.21 5.48 -6.78
N ARG A 65 -12.95 6.32 -7.54
CA ARG A 65 -12.56 6.71 -8.89
C ARG A 65 -11.17 7.36 -8.91
N ALA A 66 -10.91 8.30 -8.01
CA ALA A 66 -9.63 8.99 -7.92
C ALA A 66 -8.48 8.03 -7.60
N GLY A 67 -8.66 7.14 -6.63
CA GLY A 67 -7.66 6.15 -6.27
C GLY A 67 -7.36 5.15 -7.40
N LEU A 68 -8.38 4.68 -8.11
CA LEU A 68 -8.19 3.79 -9.27
C LEU A 68 -7.54 4.53 -10.46
N ASN A 69 -7.78 5.83 -10.63
CA ASN A 69 -7.06 6.65 -11.60
C ASN A 69 -5.57 6.74 -11.26
N VAL A 70 -5.24 7.05 -10.00
CA VAL A 70 -3.85 7.09 -9.53
C VAL A 70 -3.19 5.73 -9.72
N ALA A 71 -3.88 4.63 -9.40
CA ALA A 71 -3.36 3.29 -9.64
C ALA A 71 -3.12 2.99 -11.13
N ALA A 72 -4.00 3.45 -12.02
CA ALA A 72 -3.80 3.31 -13.47
C ALA A 72 -2.53 4.02 -13.96
N LEU A 73 -2.13 5.11 -13.30
CA LEU A 73 -0.91 5.86 -13.63
C LEU A 73 0.35 5.28 -12.97
N GLN A 74 0.27 4.84 -11.72
CA GLN A 74 1.44 4.45 -10.93
C GLN A 74 1.78 2.95 -10.99
N CYS A 75 0.79 2.08 -11.26
CA CYS A 75 0.94 0.62 -11.18
C CYS A 75 1.26 -0.05 -12.52
N GLN A 76 1.80 0.69 -13.50
CA GLN A 76 2.12 0.17 -14.83
C GLN A 76 3.38 -0.71 -14.87
N PHE A 77 4.16 -0.75 -13.81
CA PHE A 77 5.34 -1.60 -13.69
C PHE A 77 5.02 -3.10 -13.78
N SER A 78 3.76 -3.50 -13.56
CA SER A 78 3.30 -4.88 -13.65
C SER A 78 2.01 -4.98 -14.47
N PRO A 79 2.07 -5.33 -15.76
CA PRO A 79 0.91 -5.42 -16.65
C PRO A 79 -0.16 -6.41 -16.16
N ILE A 80 0.21 -7.43 -15.38
CA ILE A 80 -0.73 -8.43 -14.83
C ILE A 80 -1.77 -7.82 -13.86
N LEU A 81 -1.47 -6.64 -13.31
CA LEU A 81 -2.39 -5.91 -12.43
C LEU A 81 -3.61 -5.35 -13.18
N LEU A 82 -3.51 -5.17 -14.48
CA LEU A 82 -4.59 -4.68 -15.35
C LEU A 82 -5.20 -3.35 -14.86
N THR A 83 -4.45 -2.49 -14.18
CA THR A 83 -4.99 -1.26 -13.57
C THR A 83 -5.52 -0.29 -14.61
N VAL A 84 -4.85 -0.12 -15.74
CA VAL A 84 -5.30 0.75 -16.84
C VAL A 84 -6.58 0.21 -17.50
N PRO A 85 -6.66 -1.04 -18.00
CA PRO A 85 -7.89 -1.55 -18.59
C PRO A 85 -9.05 -1.61 -17.58
N ASN A 86 -8.81 -1.94 -16.32
CA ASN A 86 -9.84 -1.92 -15.29
C ASN A 86 -10.43 -0.52 -15.09
N TYR A 87 -9.58 0.51 -15.05
CA TYR A 87 -10.02 1.89 -14.89
C TYR A 87 -10.78 2.39 -16.13
N ASN A 88 -10.33 2.08 -17.32
CA ASN A 88 -11.02 2.47 -18.56
C ASN A 88 -12.40 1.81 -18.67
N ASP A 89 -12.51 0.53 -18.33
CA ASP A 89 -13.80 -0.18 -18.25
C ASP A 89 -14.75 0.46 -17.22
N LEU A 90 -14.22 0.81 -16.05
CA LEU A 90 -15.00 1.48 -15.00
C LEU A 90 -15.59 2.80 -15.52
N LEU A 91 -14.77 3.62 -16.18
CA LEU A 91 -15.22 4.90 -16.74
C LEU A 91 -16.31 4.71 -17.81
N SER A 92 -16.09 3.78 -18.74
CA SER A 92 -17.02 3.58 -19.87
C SER A 92 -18.36 2.96 -19.43
N LYS A 93 -18.30 2.01 -18.49
CA LYS A 93 -19.52 1.31 -18.04
C LYS A 93 -20.36 2.09 -17.05
N ASN A 94 -19.75 2.94 -16.24
CA ASN A 94 -20.41 3.63 -15.12
C ASN A 94 -20.40 5.15 -15.25
N ALA A 95 -20.34 5.68 -16.48
CA ALA A 95 -20.27 7.12 -16.75
C ALA A 95 -21.42 7.91 -16.09
N ASP A 96 -22.63 7.38 -16.13
CA ASP A 96 -23.82 8.03 -15.56
C ASP A 96 -23.75 8.09 -14.03
N GLU A 97 -23.33 7.01 -13.38
CA GLU A 97 -23.19 6.95 -11.92
C GLU A 97 -22.08 7.89 -11.44
N LEU A 98 -20.95 7.90 -12.13
CA LEU A 98 -19.84 8.83 -11.86
C LEU A 98 -20.24 10.30 -12.07
N ASN A 99 -20.99 10.61 -13.13
CA ASN A 99 -21.48 11.95 -13.38
C ASN A 99 -22.50 12.40 -12.32
N THR A 100 -23.36 11.49 -11.89
CA THR A 100 -24.30 11.74 -10.78
C THR A 100 -23.55 12.06 -9.49
N ALA A 101 -22.52 11.29 -9.13
CA ALA A 101 -21.70 11.55 -7.97
C ALA A 101 -20.99 12.92 -8.05
N TYR A 102 -20.44 13.27 -9.22
CA TYR A 102 -19.81 14.56 -9.46
C TYR A 102 -20.79 15.73 -9.25
N LYS A 103 -22.01 15.64 -9.82
CA LYS A 103 -23.06 16.64 -9.66
C LYS A 103 -23.50 16.77 -8.20
N THR A 104 -23.66 15.64 -7.49
CA THR A 104 -24.04 15.61 -6.07
C THR A 104 -22.99 16.31 -5.22
N LEU A 105 -21.70 16.05 -5.46
CA LEU A 105 -20.61 16.75 -4.78
C LEU A 105 -20.59 18.25 -5.11
N GLY A 106 -20.78 18.62 -6.37
CA GLY A 106 -20.92 20.03 -6.76
C GLY A 106 -22.07 20.73 -6.04
N GLY A 107 -23.19 20.03 -5.82
CA GLY A 107 -24.32 20.49 -5.02
C GLY A 107 -23.95 20.74 -3.55
N TYR A 108 -23.23 19.80 -2.95
CA TYR A 108 -22.70 19.94 -1.59
C TYR A 108 -21.83 21.20 -1.44
N PHE A 109 -20.86 21.40 -2.35
CA PHE A 109 -19.97 22.56 -2.27
C PHE A 109 -20.72 23.89 -2.52
N LYS A 110 -21.68 23.91 -3.47
CA LYS A 110 -22.56 25.09 -3.67
C LYS A 110 -23.32 25.46 -2.39
N ARG A 111 -23.87 24.47 -1.70
CA ARG A 111 -24.66 24.66 -0.47
C ARG A 111 -23.79 25.11 0.69
N THR A 112 -22.55 24.60 0.81
CA THR A 112 -21.70 24.82 2.00
C THR A 112 -20.73 25.99 1.82
N GLN A 113 -20.29 26.32 0.59
CA GLN A 113 -19.24 27.29 0.31
C GLN A 113 -19.75 28.55 -0.44
N GLY A 114 -21.02 28.57 -0.84
CA GLY A 114 -21.62 29.72 -1.50
C GLY A 114 -20.84 30.15 -2.75
N LYS A 115 -20.42 31.42 -2.81
CA LYS A 115 -19.74 32.00 -4.00
C LYS A 115 -18.37 31.35 -4.32
N SER A 116 -17.68 30.77 -3.34
CA SER A 116 -16.35 30.17 -3.50
C SER A 116 -16.40 28.65 -3.81
N TRP A 117 -17.57 28.10 -4.10
CA TRP A 117 -17.79 26.67 -4.24
C TRP A 117 -16.91 26.00 -5.31
N GLN A 118 -16.67 26.66 -6.43
CA GLN A 118 -15.85 26.10 -7.53
C GLN A 118 -14.42 25.85 -7.05
N LYS A 119 -13.80 26.89 -6.47
CA LYS A 119 -12.45 26.75 -5.92
C LYS A 119 -12.38 25.68 -4.83
N ALA A 120 -13.35 25.63 -3.92
CA ALA A 120 -13.40 24.65 -2.85
C ALA A 120 -13.57 23.21 -3.41
N PHE A 121 -14.35 23.04 -4.48
CA PHE A 121 -14.53 21.76 -5.13
C PHE A 121 -13.26 21.34 -5.90
N ASP A 122 -12.58 22.25 -6.57
CA ASP A 122 -11.30 21.97 -7.24
C ASP A 122 -10.21 21.60 -6.23
N ASP A 123 -10.11 22.34 -5.12
CA ASP A 123 -9.20 22.03 -4.00
C ASP A 123 -9.50 20.64 -3.41
N TYR A 124 -10.78 20.30 -3.21
CA TYR A 124 -11.22 18.99 -2.76
C TYR A 124 -10.79 17.90 -3.74
N THR A 125 -11.05 18.08 -5.03
CA THR A 125 -10.69 17.11 -6.06
C THR A 125 -9.18 16.89 -6.09
N THR A 126 -8.39 17.94 -6.12
CA THR A 126 -6.93 17.89 -6.12
C THR A 126 -6.39 17.16 -4.87
N LYS A 127 -6.88 17.51 -3.68
CA LYS A 127 -6.48 16.85 -2.43
C LYS A 127 -6.89 15.37 -2.41
N THR A 128 -8.02 15.02 -3.03
CA THR A 128 -8.46 13.62 -3.13
C THR A 128 -7.47 12.79 -3.94
N TYR A 129 -7.03 13.27 -5.10
CA TYR A 129 -6.01 12.61 -5.91
C TYR A 129 -4.68 12.52 -5.17
N ASN A 130 -4.22 13.62 -4.57
CA ASN A 130 -2.97 13.67 -3.82
C ASN A 130 -2.97 12.69 -2.64
N GLY A 131 -4.12 12.46 -2.01
CA GLY A 131 -4.28 11.52 -0.92
C GLY A 131 -4.10 10.04 -1.31
N PHE A 132 -4.02 9.73 -2.60
CA PHE A 132 -3.67 8.39 -3.12
C PHE A 132 -2.26 8.34 -3.72
N SER A 133 -1.64 9.48 -3.98
CA SER A 133 -0.29 9.56 -4.58
C SER A 133 0.78 9.40 -3.51
N THR A 134 1.05 8.16 -3.10
CA THR A 134 2.13 7.86 -2.14
C THR A 134 3.20 7.00 -2.79
N MET A 135 4.46 7.43 -2.75
CA MET A 135 5.58 6.69 -3.33
C MET A 135 5.92 5.40 -2.57
N HIS A 136 5.53 5.30 -1.30
CA HIS A 136 5.94 4.20 -0.41
C HIS A 136 4.94 3.04 -0.35
N ALA A 137 3.70 3.21 -0.80
CA ALA A 137 2.63 2.21 -0.71
C ALA A 137 2.41 1.40 -1.99
N GLN A 138 3.36 1.40 -2.93
CA GLN A 138 3.12 0.94 -4.30
C GLN A 138 2.60 -0.49 -4.40
N LEU A 139 3.23 -1.47 -3.77
CA LEU A 139 2.85 -2.88 -3.98
C LEU A 139 1.46 -3.19 -3.40
N GLY A 140 1.23 -2.95 -2.13
CA GLY A 140 -0.06 -3.21 -1.48
C GLY A 140 -1.20 -2.40 -2.09
N PHE A 141 -0.95 -1.13 -2.40
CA PHE A 141 -1.90 -0.25 -3.08
C PHE A 141 -2.24 -0.77 -4.48
N CYS A 142 -1.25 -1.13 -5.29
CA CYS A 142 -1.46 -1.59 -6.66
C CYS A 142 -2.21 -2.93 -6.72
N GLU A 143 -1.90 -3.88 -5.84
CA GLU A 143 -2.61 -5.15 -5.73
C GLU A 143 -4.07 -4.95 -5.29
N THR A 144 -4.31 -4.09 -4.29
CA THR A 144 -5.66 -3.76 -3.83
C THR A 144 -6.46 -3.03 -4.91
N ALA A 145 -5.87 -2.04 -5.58
CA ALA A 145 -6.50 -1.34 -6.71
C ALA A 145 -6.85 -2.30 -7.85
N SER A 146 -5.94 -3.23 -8.19
CA SER A 146 -6.18 -4.28 -9.17
C SER A 146 -7.37 -5.16 -8.78
N ALA A 147 -7.45 -5.59 -7.52
CA ALA A 147 -8.56 -6.41 -7.02
C ALA A 147 -9.90 -5.65 -7.08
N ILE A 148 -9.94 -4.40 -6.59
CA ILE A 148 -11.14 -3.54 -6.64
C ILE A 148 -11.55 -3.28 -8.10
N GLY A 149 -10.60 -3.00 -8.99
CA GLY A 149 -10.86 -2.79 -10.41
C GLY A 149 -11.46 -4.03 -11.10
N ARG A 150 -10.98 -5.22 -10.77
CA ARG A 150 -11.57 -6.49 -11.26
C ARG A 150 -13.00 -6.69 -10.73
N ASP A 151 -13.25 -6.36 -9.46
CA ASP A 151 -14.58 -6.47 -8.89
C ASP A 151 -15.54 -5.47 -9.56
N ALA A 152 -15.11 -4.22 -9.81
CA ALA A 152 -15.90 -3.23 -10.54
C ALA A 152 -16.28 -3.68 -11.96
N ARG A 153 -15.40 -4.42 -12.65
CA ARG A 153 -15.70 -5.00 -13.98
C ARG A 153 -16.79 -6.06 -13.96
N LYS A 154 -16.88 -6.84 -12.87
CA LYS A 154 -17.87 -7.91 -12.69
C LYS A 154 -19.25 -7.38 -12.32
N LEU A 155 -19.32 -6.19 -11.73
CA LEU A 155 -20.56 -5.58 -11.29
C LEU A 155 -21.39 -5.08 -12.48
N GLY A 156 -22.71 -5.13 -12.35
CA GLY A 156 -23.64 -4.45 -13.25
C GLY A 156 -23.54 -2.93 -13.09
N ARG A 157 -24.10 -2.20 -14.07
CA ARG A 157 -24.23 -0.73 -13.99
C ARG A 157 -25.03 -0.32 -12.75
N GLY A 158 -24.66 0.79 -12.14
CA GLY A 158 -25.36 1.35 -10.96
C GLY A 158 -24.96 0.72 -9.61
N HIS A 159 -23.96 -0.16 -9.57
CA HIS A 159 -23.52 -0.81 -8.34
C HIS A 159 -22.13 -0.33 -7.86
N LEU A 160 -21.53 0.64 -8.53
CA LEU A 160 -20.19 1.12 -8.22
C LEU A 160 -20.14 1.86 -6.88
N THR A 161 -21.22 2.58 -6.54
CA THR A 161 -21.35 3.24 -5.22
C THR A 161 -21.34 2.23 -4.07
N GLN A 162 -22.03 1.08 -4.23
CA GLN A 162 -22.00 0.03 -3.21
C GLN A 162 -20.60 -0.56 -3.06
N LEU A 163 -19.91 -0.81 -4.17
CA LEU A 163 -18.51 -1.25 -4.12
C LEU A 163 -17.63 -0.25 -3.37
N ALA A 164 -17.86 1.06 -3.56
CA ALA A 164 -17.13 2.09 -2.84
C ALA A 164 -17.41 2.04 -1.33
N VAL A 165 -18.66 1.83 -0.92
CA VAL A 165 -19.03 1.61 0.49
C VAL A 165 -18.31 0.39 1.06
N ASP A 166 -18.30 -0.71 0.34
CA ASP A 166 -17.75 -1.99 0.82
C ASP A 166 -16.21 -2.03 0.87
N ARG A 167 -15.52 -1.30 -0.02
CA ARG A 167 -14.09 -1.48 -0.23
C ARG A 167 -13.24 -0.23 0.05
N MET A 168 -13.83 0.93 0.38
CA MET A 168 -13.05 2.15 0.56
C MET A 168 -12.08 2.08 1.74
N ARG A 169 -12.48 1.48 2.86
CA ARG A 169 -11.58 1.31 4.02
C ARG A 169 -10.39 0.43 3.68
N GLU A 170 -10.62 -0.69 3.01
CA GLU A 170 -9.56 -1.56 2.50
C GLU A 170 -8.61 -0.80 1.56
N PHE A 171 -9.18 -0.02 0.64
CA PHE A 171 -8.39 0.78 -0.30
C PHE A 171 -7.51 1.81 0.41
N ARG A 172 -8.04 2.49 1.43
CA ARG A 172 -7.25 3.43 2.24
C ARG A 172 -6.19 2.73 3.10
N ASN A 173 -6.52 1.59 3.67
CA ASN A 173 -5.57 0.80 4.47
C ASN A 173 -4.38 0.34 3.61
N SER A 174 -4.55 0.14 2.32
CA SER A 174 -3.49 -0.29 1.41
C SER A 174 -2.44 0.80 1.10
N LEU A 175 -2.69 2.05 1.52
CA LEU A 175 -1.77 3.18 1.36
C LEU A 175 -0.64 3.23 2.41
N VAL A 176 -0.49 2.20 3.22
CA VAL A 176 0.62 2.08 4.17
C VAL A 176 1.89 1.58 3.47
N PRO A 177 3.07 2.05 3.87
CA PRO A 177 4.34 1.54 3.36
C PRO A 177 4.46 0.03 3.59
N ALA A 178 4.72 -0.73 2.54
CA ALA A 178 4.87 -2.19 2.64
C ALA A 178 5.99 -2.60 3.61
N GLY A 179 7.06 -1.79 3.69
CA GLY A 179 8.17 -2.00 4.62
C GLY A 179 7.77 -1.95 6.08
N ASP A 180 6.89 -1.05 6.47
CA ASP A 180 6.45 -0.90 7.85
C ASP A 180 5.64 -2.11 8.34
N MET A 181 4.91 -2.77 7.44
CA MET A 181 4.14 -3.97 7.76
C MET A 181 5.01 -5.21 8.00
N ILE A 182 6.16 -5.31 7.32
CA ILE A 182 7.14 -6.39 7.54
C ILE A 182 7.79 -6.23 8.90
N HIS A 183 8.04 -4.99 9.32
CA HIS A 183 8.70 -4.66 10.57
C HIS A 183 7.74 -4.51 11.76
N ALA A 184 6.47 -4.15 11.54
CA ALA A 184 5.49 -3.95 12.61
C ALA A 184 5.23 -5.21 13.46
N ARG A 185 5.46 -6.41 12.93
CA ARG A 185 5.41 -7.67 13.71
C ARG A 185 6.68 -8.01 14.47
N ARG A 186 7.77 -7.25 14.28
CA ARG A 186 9.07 -7.46 14.95
C ARG A 186 9.76 -6.16 15.31
N TYR A 187 9.06 -5.20 15.89
CA TYR A 187 9.74 -4.22 16.71
C TYR A 187 10.10 -4.89 18.05
N ILE A 188 11.10 -5.77 18.02
CA ILE A 188 11.95 -5.90 19.18
C ILE A 188 12.66 -4.55 19.24
N GLN A 189 12.32 -3.72 20.20
CA GLN A 189 13.13 -2.54 20.51
C GLN A 189 14.49 -3.07 20.97
N VAL A 190 15.37 -3.33 20.02
CA VAL A 190 16.77 -3.53 20.30
C VAL A 190 17.29 -2.14 20.63
N SER A 191 17.36 -1.83 21.91
CA SER A 191 18.12 -0.68 22.38
C SER A 191 19.58 -0.92 22.00
N VAL A 192 19.96 -0.49 20.80
CA VAL A 192 21.37 -0.48 20.40
C VAL A 192 22.02 0.60 21.21
N GLN A 193 22.65 0.22 22.31
CA GLN A 193 23.53 1.13 23.03
C GLN A 193 24.75 1.37 22.13
N THR A 194 24.76 2.52 21.47
CA THR A 194 25.96 2.99 20.75
C THR A 194 27.10 3.11 21.75
N PRO A 195 28.32 2.68 21.40
CA PRO A 195 29.48 2.89 22.22
C PRO A 195 29.64 4.37 22.55
N SER A 196 30.07 4.71 23.74
CA SER A 196 30.31 6.11 24.12
C SER A 196 31.26 6.74 23.12
N MET A 197 30.83 7.87 22.52
CA MET A 197 31.66 8.68 21.63
C MET A 197 32.67 9.54 22.40
N ASP A 198 32.72 9.43 23.74
CA ASP A 198 33.66 10.13 24.57
C ASP A 198 35.09 9.68 24.23
N GLN A 199 35.95 10.65 23.91
CA GLN A 199 37.33 10.43 23.53
C GLN A 199 38.13 9.67 24.59
N ALA A 200 37.72 9.73 25.87
CA ALA A 200 38.26 8.95 26.96
C ALA A 200 38.08 7.44 26.78
N CYS A 201 37.08 7.00 26.03
CA CYS A 201 36.78 5.59 25.74
C CYS A 201 37.58 5.02 24.56
N TRP A 202 38.32 5.84 23.82
CA TRP A 202 39.01 5.43 22.60
C TRP A 202 40.52 5.54 22.76
N THR A 203 41.28 4.65 22.18
CA THR A 203 42.74 4.75 22.07
C THR A 203 43.13 5.66 20.91
N LYS A 204 44.41 6.08 20.87
CA LYS A 204 44.96 6.85 19.73
C LYS A 204 44.93 6.07 18.38
N LYS A 205 44.58 4.78 18.40
CA LYS A 205 44.44 3.90 17.24
C LYS A 205 42.96 3.58 16.94
N ASP A 206 42.03 4.41 17.41
CA ASP A 206 40.55 4.26 17.23
C ASP A 206 40.01 2.89 17.74
N GLN A 207 40.64 2.31 18.74
CA GLN A 207 40.17 1.08 19.40
C GLN A 207 39.44 1.42 20.68
N LEU A 208 38.26 0.78 20.92
CA LEU A 208 37.47 0.95 22.12
C LEU A 208 38.21 0.33 23.31
N LYS A 209 38.41 1.08 24.40
CA LYS A 209 39.03 0.61 25.63
C LYS A 209 38.14 -0.39 26.34
N ALA A 210 38.75 -1.42 26.98
CA ALA A 210 38.05 -2.49 27.68
C ALA A 210 37.08 -1.97 28.78
N VAL A 211 37.38 -0.85 29.40
CA VAL A 211 36.54 -0.21 30.43
C VAL A 211 35.20 0.29 29.87
N CYS A 212 35.13 0.60 28.55
CA CYS A 212 33.92 1.05 27.88
C CYS A 212 33.23 -0.10 27.11
N ALA A 213 33.83 -1.28 27.03
CA ALA A 213 33.34 -2.46 26.32
C ALA A 213 32.28 -3.32 27.06
N PRO A 214 32.21 -3.39 28.40
CA PRO A 214 31.37 -4.35 29.14
C PRO A 214 29.86 -4.19 28.86
N ARG A 215 29.40 -2.99 28.56
CA ARG A 215 27.98 -2.72 28.27
C ARG A 215 27.48 -3.36 26.96
N MET A 216 28.36 -3.58 25.98
CA MET A 216 27.97 -4.23 24.70
C MET A 216 27.92 -5.75 24.83
N GLN A 217 28.74 -6.35 25.67
CA GLN A 217 28.77 -7.81 25.91
C GLN A 217 27.54 -8.28 26.71
N GLN A 218 27.04 -7.49 27.65
CA GLN A 218 25.83 -7.83 28.41
C GLN A 218 24.56 -7.84 27.52
N ALA A 219 24.41 -6.90 26.61
CA ALA A 219 23.29 -6.85 25.69
C ALA A 219 23.26 -8.04 24.71
N SER A 220 24.42 -8.49 24.23
CA SER A 220 24.51 -9.65 23.35
C SER A 220 24.27 -11.00 24.06
N THR A 221 24.53 -11.07 25.37
CA THR A 221 24.28 -12.27 26.17
C THR A 221 22.81 -12.41 26.56
N GLU A 222 22.10 -11.32 26.79
CA GLU A 222 20.64 -11.33 27.02
C GLU A 222 19.84 -11.69 25.76
N LEU A 223 20.22 -11.17 24.60
CA LEU A 223 19.61 -11.54 23.32
C LEU A 223 19.75 -13.03 22.99
N ARG A 224 20.81 -13.68 23.45
CA ARG A 224 21.00 -15.13 23.27
C ARG A 224 20.15 -15.96 24.22
N LYS A 225 19.74 -15.43 25.37
CA LYS A 225 18.89 -16.11 26.36
C LYS A 225 17.39 -16.03 26.08
N THR A 226 16.94 -15.01 25.31
CA THR A 226 15.54 -14.79 25.00
C THR A 226 15.12 -15.30 23.62
N GLY A 227 16.04 -15.87 22.83
CA GLY A 227 15.82 -16.39 21.48
C GLY A 227 15.86 -17.91 21.35
N GLY A 228 15.64 -18.63 22.44
CA GLY A 228 15.54 -20.09 22.47
C GLY A 228 14.09 -20.57 22.61
#